data_9a74fc00c6cf9cfe78118460fb0b3df7
#
_entry.id   9a74fc00c6cf9cfe78118460fb0b3df7
#
_cell.length_a   1.000
_cell.length_b   1.000
_cell.length_c   1.000
_cell.angle_alpha   90.00
_cell.angle_beta   90.00
_cell.angle_gamma   90.00
#
_symmetry.space_group_name_H-M   'P 1'
#
loop_
_entity.id
_entity.type
_entity.pdbx_description
1 polymer ?
#
loop_
_entity_poly.entity_id
_entity_poly.type
_entity_poly.pdbx_seq_one_letter_code
_entity_poly.pdbx_strand_id
1 'polypeptide(L)'
;MRALITGGAGFIGSHISEALLSAGLDVTVVDDLSRGRRSQVPAAARFVQADVTGDLEGVFAEARPEIVFHEAAQIDVRRSMSDPPLDTRINVLGTVNLLQACAAAGTRRLVFASSGGALYGDTDEVPTPEGHPPRPASNYGAAKGAAELYGNVYRHLYGLEFVALRYGNVYGPRQDPHGEAGVVAIFAERMLRGEVPTINGDGTQTRDYVFVSDVVAANLAAVAAPPGAYNVGTGTECDVNGLHRRLAGIIGVTAEPVHGPAKPGEQRRSCLDPSLAAARLGWRPRLSLDAGLATTVAYFRDRAPGYL
;
A
#
# COMPACT_ATOMS: atom_id res chain seq x y z
N MET A 1 -3.76 -23.37 6.17
CA MET A 1 -3.22 -22.21 6.92
C MET A 1 -4.29 -21.14 6.96
N ARG A 2 -4.53 -20.58 8.14
CA ARG A 2 -5.52 -19.50 8.35
C ARG A 2 -4.82 -18.14 8.29
N ALA A 3 -5.32 -17.28 7.42
CA ALA A 3 -4.82 -15.91 7.26
C ALA A 3 -5.89 -14.91 7.70
N LEU A 4 -5.46 -13.83 8.35
CA LEU A 4 -6.30 -12.68 8.65
C LEU A 4 -5.72 -11.46 7.94
N ILE A 5 -6.58 -10.67 7.28
CA ILE A 5 -6.17 -9.47 6.56
C ILE A 5 -6.95 -8.30 7.11
N THR A 6 -6.28 -7.34 7.73
CA THR A 6 -6.89 -6.06 8.07
C THR A 6 -6.81 -5.12 6.87
N GLY A 7 -7.83 -4.29 6.65
CA GLY A 7 -7.90 -3.46 5.44
C GLY A 7 -8.20 -4.26 4.16
N GLY A 8 -8.73 -5.48 4.31
CA GLY A 8 -8.94 -6.40 3.20
C GLY A 8 -10.12 -6.05 2.28
N ALA A 9 -10.94 -5.05 2.61
CA ALA A 9 -11.93 -4.45 1.72
C ALA A 9 -11.38 -3.25 0.93
N GLY A 10 -10.11 -2.87 1.17
CA GLY A 10 -9.40 -1.80 0.48
C GLY A 10 -8.76 -2.26 -0.83
N PHE A 11 -8.02 -1.33 -1.46
CA PHE A 11 -7.35 -1.54 -2.74
C PHE A 11 -6.37 -2.74 -2.70
N ILE A 12 -5.29 -2.65 -1.93
CA ILE A 12 -4.24 -3.68 -1.89
C ILE A 12 -4.76 -4.94 -1.20
N GLY A 13 -5.41 -4.78 -0.03
CA GLY A 13 -5.88 -5.90 0.78
C GLY A 13 -6.88 -6.82 0.07
N SER A 14 -7.74 -6.29 -0.81
CA SER A 14 -8.68 -7.12 -1.58
C SER A 14 -7.97 -8.01 -2.61
N HIS A 15 -6.90 -7.53 -3.25
CA HIS A 15 -6.08 -8.33 -4.15
C HIS A 15 -5.27 -9.40 -3.40
N ILE A 16 -4.73 -9.08 -2.21
CA ILE A 16 -4.05 -10.06 -1.35
C ILE A 16 -5.04 -11.14 -0.91
N SER A 17 -6.27 -10.75 -0.51
CA SER A 17 -7.32 -11.70 -0.10
C SER A 17 -7.64 -12.72 -1.19
N GLU A 18 -7.80 -12.28 -2.44
CA GLU A 18 -8.02 -13.15 -3.60
C GLU A 18 -6.85 -14.09 -3.85
N ALA A 19 -5.63 -13.57 -3.78
CA ALA A 19 -4.44 -14.37 -4.02
C ALA A 19 -4.23 -15.45 -2.96
N LEU A 20 -4.50 -15.15 -1.68
CA LEU A 20 -4.40 -16.11 -0.58
C LEU A 20 -5.47 -17.20 -0.68
N LEU A 21 -6.71 -16.84 -1.03
CA LEU A 21 -7.77 -17.83 -1.31
C LEU A 21 -7.38 -18.73 -2.48
N SER A 22 -6.85 -18.15 -3.56
CA SER A 22 -6.39 -18.91 -4.73
C SER A 22 -5.21 -19.84 -4.40
N ALA A 23 -4.41 -19.49 -3.40
CA ALA A 23 -3.34 -20.34 -2.85
C ALA A 23 -3.86 -21.39 -1.83
N GLY A 24 -5.18 -21.49 -1.63
CA GLY A 24 -5.81 -22.49 -0.76
C GLY A 24 -5.78 -22.16 0.74
N LEU A 25 -5.61 -20.89 1.11
CA LEU A 25 -5.68 -20.48 2.51
C LEU A 25 -7.14 -20.20 2.91
N ASP A 26 -7.42 -20.40 4.20
CA ASP A 26 -8.66 -19.94 4.83
C ASP A 26 -8.47 -18.46 5.24
N VAL A 27 -9.28 -17.56 4.68
CA VAL A 27 -9.07 -16.12 4.76
C VAL A 27 -10.19 -15.43 5.54
N THR A 28 -9.80 -14.70 6.59
CA THR A 28 -10.67 -13.76 7.30
C THR A 28 -10.26 -12.34 6.97
N VAL A 29 -11.18 -11.53 6.47
CA VAL A 29 -11.01 -10.11 6.19
C VAL A 29 -11.59 -9.30 7.34
N VAL A 30 -10.81 -8.36 7.88
CA VAL A 30 -11.21 -7.38 8.89
C VAL A 30 -11.08 -5.99 8.28
N ASP A 31 -12.17 -5.23 8.28
CA ASP A 31 -12.20 -3.87 7.71
C ASP A 31 -13.33 -3.07 8.36
N ASP A 32 -13.12 -1.79 8.67
CA ASP A 32 -14.14 -0.92 9.24
C ASP A 32 -15.06 -0.30 8.18
N LEU A 33 -14.72 -0.48 6.89
CA LEU A 33 -15.37 0.10 5.73
C LEU A 33 -15.34 1.64 5.66
N SER A 34 -14.44 2.28 6.41
CA SER A 34 -14.26 3.73 6.35
C SER A 34 -13.76 4.21 4.97
N ARG A 35 -13.01 3.35 4.26
CA ARG A 35 -12.54 3.55 2.88
C ARG A 35 -12.72 2.31 2.02
N GLY A 36 -12.70 1.13 2.61
CA GLY A 36 -12.92 -0.15 1.96
C GLY A 36 -14.36 -0.30 1.47
N ARG A 37 -14.57 -1.16 0.48
CA ARG A 37 -15.89 -1.49 -0.06
C ARG A 37 -16.19 -2.96 0.18
N ARG A 38 -17.33 -3.26 0.83
CA ARG A 38 -17.75 -4.65 1.07
C ARG A 38 -17.79 -5.49 -0.23
N SER A 39 -18.10 -4.86 -1.36
CA SER A 39 -18.12 -5.52 -2.67
C SER A 39 -16.73 -5.93 -3.20
N GLN A 40 -15.65 -5.45 -2.61
CA GLN A 40 -14.27 -5.86 -2.96
C GLN A 40 -13.80 -7.07 -2.15
N VAL A 41 -14.53 -7.45 -1.10
CA VAL A 41 -14.21 -8.65 -0.31
C VAL A 41 -14.64 -9.89 -1.09
N PRO A 42 -13.72 -10.84 -1.36
CA PRO A 42 -14.06 -12.08 -2.05
C PRO A 42 -15.15 -12.86 -1.31
N ALA A 43 -16.10 -13.43 -2.06
CA ALA A 43 -17.23 -14.16 -1.47
C ALA A 43 -16.79 -15.37 -0.62
N ALA A 44 -15.66 -15.98 -0.94
CA ALA A 44 -15.09 -17.11 -0.21
C ALA A 44 -14.35 -16.70 1.08
N ALA A 45 -14.07 -15.40 1.29
CA ALA A 45 -13.48 -14.92 2.52
C ALA A 45 -14.56 -14.69 3.59
N ARG A 46 -14.24 -15.04 4.82
CA ARG A 46 -15.02 -14.59 5.96
C ARG A 46 -14.79 -13.08 6.14
N PHE A 47 -15.85 -12.33 6.34
CA PHE A 47 -15.76 -10.88 6.59
C PHE A 47 -16.21 -10.53 8.01
N VAL A 48 -15.41 -9.72 8.69
CA VAL A 48 -15.72 -9.14 10.01
C VAL A 48 -15.54 -7.62 9.91
N GLN A 49 -16.62 -6.87 10.17
CA GLN A 49 -16.53 -5.41 10.24
C GLN A 49 -16.02 -5.01 11.61
N ALA A 50 -14.76 -4.53 11.68
CA ALA A 50 -14.15 -4.06 12.92
C ALA A 50 -13.05 -3.03 12.62
N ASP A 51 -12.86 -2.11 13.59
CA ASP A 51 -11.76 -1.14 13.61
C ASP A 51 -10.56 -1.75 14.32
N VAL A 52 -9.36 -1.66 13.74
CA VAL A 52 -8.11 -2.14 14.33
C VAL A 52 -7.74 -1.44 15.64
N THR A 53 -8.33 -0.27 15.91
CA THR A 53 -8.16 0.45 17.18
C THR A 53 -9.11 -0.03 18.29
N GLY A 54 -10.07 -0.90 17.96
CA GLY A 54 -11.06 -1.46 18.88
C GLY A 54 -10.64 -2.82 19.45
N ASP A 55 -11.61 -3.52 20.05
CA ASP A 55 -11.40 -4.87 20.56
C ASP A 55 -11.30 -5.89 19.42
N LEU A 56 -10.20 -6.63 19.36
CA LEU A 56 -9.94 -7.69 18.41
C LEU A 56 -9.97 -9.10 19.00
N GLU A 57 -10.21 -9.24 20.33
CA GLU A 57 -10.15 -10.52 21.02
C GLU A 57 -11.10 -11.55 20.40
N GLY A 58 -12.37 -11.18 20.23
CA GLY A 58 -13.38 -12.06 19.62
C GLY A 58 -13.05 -12.46 18.18
N VAL A 59 -12.48 -11.50 17.40
CA VAL A 59 -12.04 -11.75 16.02
C VAL A 59 -10.93 -12.80 15.98
N PHE A 60 -9.91 -12.66 16.85
CA PHE A 60 -8.76 -13.56 16.89
C PHE A 60 -9.13 -14.93 17.48
N ALA A 61 -10.00 -14.97 18.50
CA ALA A 61 -10.48 -16.22 19.11
C ALA A 61 -11.21 -17.11 18.06
N GLU A 62 -11.95 -16.50 17.15
CA GLU A 62 -12.69 -17.21 16.11
C GLU A 62 -11.84 -17.50 14.87
N ALA A 63 -11.09 -16.52 14.35
CA ALA A 63 -10.25 -16.68 13.16
C ALA A 63 -9.01 -17.55 13.43
N ARG A 64 -8.45 -17.49 14.63
CA ARG A 64 -7.21 -18.19 15.05
C ARG A 64 -6.13 -18.11 13.97
N PRO A 65 -5.71 -16.90 13.53
CA PRO A 65 -4.86 -16.73 12.39
C PRO A 65 -3.44 -17.23 12.69
N GLU A 66 -2.88 -17.99 11.75
CA GLU A 66 -1.46 -18.39 11.76
C GLU A 66 -0.58 -17.30 11.18
N ILE A 67 -1.16 -16.48 10.27
CA ILE A 67 -0.52 -15.32 9.65
C ILE A 67 -1.51 -14.16 9.55
N VAL A 68 -0.99 -12.94 9.79
CA VAL A 68 -1.75 -11.70 9.65
C VAL A 68 -1.09 -10.82 8.60
N PHE A 69 -1.89 -10.26 7.67
CA PHE A 69 -1.49 -9.20 6.75
C PHE A 69 -2.14 -7.90 7.21
N HIS A 70 -1.32 -6.92 7.53
CA HIS A 70 -1.80 -5.64 8.06
C HIS A 70 -1.74 -4.55 7.00
N GLU A 71 -2.88 -4.39 6.27
CA GLU A 71 -3.06 -3.37 5.23
C GLU A 71 -3.94 -2.20 5.70
N ALA A 72 -4.65 -2.34 6.84
CA ALA A 72 -5.46 -1.26 7.40
C ALA A 72 -4.58 -0.08 7.82
N ALA A 73 -4.88 1.10 7.30
CA ALA A 73 -4.16 2.33 7.62
C ALA A 73 -4.96 3.58 7.25
N GLN A 74 -4.71 4.69 7.94
CA GLN A 74 -4.93 6.01 7.42
C GLN A 74 -3.79 6.30 6.42
N ILE A 75 -4.10 6.45 5.11
CA ILE A 75 -3.10 6.50 4.02
C ILE A 75 -2.87 7.91 3.48
N ASP A 76 -3.68 8.87 3.86
CA ASP A 76 -3.64 10.23 3.35
C ASP A 76 -2.58 11.04 4.10
N VAL A 77 -1.47 11.35 3.40
CA VAL A 77 -0.34 12.09 3.96
C VAL A 77 -0.76 13.48 4.44
N ARG A 78 -1.68 14.16 3.73
CA ARG A 78 -2.13 15.51 4.11
C ARG A 78 -3.01 15.46 5.34
N ARG A 79 -3.90 14.44 5.43
CA ARG A 79 -4.69 14.22 6.62
C ARG A 79 -3.81 13.93 7.83
N SER A 80 -2.70 13.22 7.64
CA SER A 80 -1.73 13.00 8.71
C SER A 80 -1.13 14.31 9.25
N MET A 81 -0.97 15.31 8.37
CA MET A 81 -0.43 16.63 8.75
C MET A 81 -1.51 17.53 9.38
N SER A 82 -2.77 17.44 8.93
CA SER A 82 -3.87 18.25 9.47
C SER A 82 -4.50 17.66 10.74
N ASP A 83 -4.41 16.34 10.94
CA ASP A 83 -4.92 15.62 12.10
C ASP A 83 -3.94 14.53 12.58
N PRO A 84 -2.78 14.94 13.14
CA PRO A 84 -1.77 14.00 13.63
C PRO A 84 -2.28 13.01 14.69
N PRO A 85 -3.17 13.41 15.63
CA PRO A 85 -3.74 12.46 16.60
C PRO A 85 -4.53 11.33 15.95
N LEU A 86 -5.32 11.61 14.91
CA LEU A 86 -6.05 10.59 14.18
C LEU A 86 -5.11 9.62 13.48
N ASP A 87 -4.09 10.15 12.78
CA ASP A 87 -3.08 9.35 12.10
C ASP A 87 -2.34 8.42 13.07
N THR A 88 -1.88 8.97 14.20
CA THR A 88 -1.20 8.20 15.25
C THR A 88 -2.11 7.14 15.85
N ARG A 89 -3.38 7.46 16.11
CA ARG A 89 -4.34 6.51 16.65
C ARG A 89 -4.54 5.31 15.71
N ILE A 90 -4.74 5.56 14.42
CA ILE A 90 -4.98 4.47 13.47
C ILE A 90 -3.69 3.71 13.16
N ASN A 91 -2.63 4.43 12.78
CA ASN A 91 -1.43 3.81 12.23
C ASN A 91 -0.46 3.28 13.28
N VAL A 92 -0.41 3.90 14.47
CA VAL A 92 0.47 3.44 15.56
C VAL A 92 -0.33 2.62 16.58
N LEU A 93 -1.34 3.21 17.22
CA LEU A 93 -2.10 2.51 18.27
C LEU A 93 -2.83 1.30 17.69
N GLY A 94 -3.48 1.42 16.51
CA GLY A 94 -4.12 0.30 15.84
C GLY A 94 -3.15 -0.83 15.51
N THR A 95 -1.92 -0.50 15.06
CA THR A 95 -0.87 -1.52 14.82
C THR A 95 -0.43 -2.17 16.14
N VAL A 96 -0.21 -1.41 17.21
CA VAL A 96 0.17 -1.97 18.54
C VAL A 96 -0.93 -2.88 19.06
N ASN A 97 -2.19 -2.48 18.94
CA ASN A 97 -3.34 -3.28 19.33
C ASN A 97 -3.38 -4.62 18.56
N LEU A 98 -3.16 -4.57 17.25
CA LEU A 98 -3.09 -5.77 16.41
C LEU A 98 -1.90 -6.67 16.77
N LEU A 99 -0.73 -6.10 17.04
CA LEU A 99 0.45 -6.85 17.52
C LEU A 99 0.16 -7.56 18.85
N GLN A 100 -0.53 -6.88 19.77
CA GLN A 100 -0.96 -7.45 21.06
C GLN A 100 -1.93 -8.64 20.84
N ALA A 101 -2.92 -8.48 19.95
CA ALA A 101 -3.84 -9.55 19.59
C ALA A 101 -3.12 -10.75 18.95
N CYS A 102 -2.14 -10.50 18.07
CA CYS A 102 -1.30 -11.54 17.48
C CYS A 102 -0.52 -12.31 18.56
N ALA A 103 0.12 -11.61 19.49
CA ALA A 103 0.89 -12.24 20.57
C ALA A 103 -0.01 -13.07 21.50
N ALA A 104 -1.17 -12.55 21.89
CA ALA A 104 -2.12 -13.24 22.75
C ALA A 104 -2.72 -14.51 22.09
N ALA A 105 -2.96 -14.48 20.76
CA ALA A 105 -3.50 -15.59 20.00
C ALA A 105 -2.43 -16.62 19.55
N GLY A 106 -1.14 -16.37 19.80
CA GLY A 106 -0.05 -17.22 19.32
C GLY A 106 0.12 -17.20 17.79
N THR A 107 -0.25 -16.08 17.14
CA THR A 107 -0.02 -15.89 15.71
C THR A 107 1.48 -15.97 15.40
N ARG A 108 1.86 -16.80 14.43
CA ARG A 108 3.27 -17.01 14.08
C ARG A 108 3.89 -15.81 13.37
N ARG A 109 3.15 -15.19 12.45
CA ARG A 109 3.70 -14.17 11.54
C ARG A 109 2.77 -12.99 11.33
N LEU A 110 3.37 -11.79 11.22
CA LEU A 110 2.69 -10.60 10.77
C LEU A 110 3.46 -9.97 9.60
N VAL A 111 2.80 -9.79 8.46
CA VAL A 111 3.28 -9.02 7.31
C VAL A 111 2.65 -7.64 7.36
N PHE A 112 3.48 -6.61 7.41
CA PHE A 112 3.07 -5.23 7.60
C PHE A 112 3.27 -4.39 6.34
N ALA A 113 2.22 -3.73 5.89
CA ALA A 113 2.27 -2.74 4.84
C ALA A 113 2.94 -1.44 5.35
N SER A 114 4.24 -1.32 5.11
CA SER A 114 5.01 -0.10 5.35
C SER A 114 5.10 0.75 4.08
N SER A 115 5.79 1.88 4.14
CA SER A 115 5.93 2.80 3.01
C SER A 115 7.37 3.27 2.87
N GLY A 116 8.04 2.87 1.80
CA GLY A 116 9.42 3.29 1.55
C GLY A 116 9.52 4.79 1.29
N GLY A 117 8.68 5.32 0.40
CA GLY A 117 8.72 6.75 0.08
C GLY A 117 8.51 7.64 1.29
N ALA A 118 7.46 7.39 2.07
CA ALA A 118 7.14 8.21 3.23
C ALA A 118 8.13 8.04 4.40
N LEU A 119 8.71 6.83 4.55
CA LEU A 119 9.63 6.51 5.65
C LEU A 119 11.00 7.15 5.44
N TYR A 120 11.57 7.04 4.23
CA TYR A 120 12.91 7.54 3.96
C TYR A 120 12.97 9.06 3.82
N GLY A 121 11.86 9.70 3.42
CA GLY A 121 11.83 11.13 3.14
C GLY A 121 12.62 11.48 1.87
N ASP A 122 13.01 12.76 1.76
CA ASP A 122 13.86 13.19 0.65
C ASP A 122 15.31 12.75 0.86
N THR A 123 15.87 12.11 -0.17
CA THR A 123 17.27 11.65 -0.18
C THR A 123 17.86 11.70 -1.59
N ASP A 124 19.17 11.94 -1.68
CA ASP A 124 19.95 11.84 -2.93
C ASP A 124 20.40 10.40 -3.22
N GLU A 125 20.31 9.49 -2.23
CA GLU A 125 20.60 8.07 -2.41
C GLU A 125 19.41 7.36 -3.06
N VAL A 126 19.39 7.34 -4.38
CA VAL A 126 18.30 6.79 -5.20
C VAL A 126 18.89 5.85 -6.27
N PRO A 127 18.43 4.59 -6.36
CA PRO A 127 17.41 3.92 -5.53
C PRO A 127 17.84 3.75 -4.07
N THR A 128 16.89 4.01 -3.14
CA THR A 128 17.15 4.01 -1.70
C THR A 128 17.13 2.58 -1.13
N PRO A 129 18.22 2.08 -0.50
CA PRO A 129 18.27 0.76 0.10
C PRO A 129 17.62 0.72 1.49
N GLU A 130 17.33 -0.49 2.00
CA GLU A 130 16.72 -0.66 3.34
C GLU A 130 17.60 -0.17 4.49
N GLY A 131 18.92 -0.11 4.28
CA GLY A 131 19.89 0.42 5.26
C GLY A 131 19.87 1.94 5.40
N HIS A 132 19.22 2.67 4.50
CA HIS A 132 19.10 4.13 4.62
C HIS A 132 18.29 4.49 5.88
N PRO A 133 18.79 5.42 6.74
CA PRO A 133 18.09 5.79 7.95
C PRO A 133 16.76 6.47 7.64
N PRO A 134 15.67 6.13 8.39
CA PRO A 134 14.40 6.82 8.25
C PRO A 134 14.52 8.32 8.55
N ARG A 135 13.97 9.15 7.63
CA ARG A 135 13.90 10.62 7.77
C ARG A 135 12.53 11.12 7.30
N PRO A 136 11.43 10.64 7.92
CA PRO A 136 10.09 10.96 7.43
C PRO A 136 9.81 12.47 7.49
N ALA A 137 9.23 13.00 6.41
CA ALA A 137 8.79 14.39 6.33
C ALA A 137 7.29 14.55 6.64
N SER A 138 6.61 13.48 7.05
CA SER A 138 5.18 13.48 7.36
C SER A 138 4.87 12.62 8.59
N ASN A 139 3.76 12.92 9.27
CA ASN A 139 3.29 12.11 10.39
C ASN A 139 2.97 10.68 9.95
N TYR A 140 2.42 10.50 8.74
CA TYR A 140 2.21 9.18 8.15
C TYR A 140 3.51 8.37 8.06
N GLY A 141 4.58 8.96 7.53
CA GLY A 141 5.89 8.30 7.45
C GLY A 141 6.46 7.98 8.83
N ALA A 142 6.34 8.91 9.78
CA ALA A 142 6.74 8.69 11.17
C ALA A 142 5.95 7.56 11.82
N ALA A 143 4.63 7.49 11.60
CA ALA A 143 3.77 6.44 12.12
C ALA A 143 4.13 5.06 11.54
N LYS A 144 4.44 4.96 10.23
CA LYS A 144 4.92 3.71 9.62
C LYS A 144 6.24 3.26 10.22
N GLY A 145 7.18 4.18 10.45
CA GLY A 145 8.45 3.89 11.14
C GLY A 145 8.26 3.43 12.58
N ALA A 146 7.39 4.09 13.34
CA ALA A 146 7.04 3.69 14.70
C ALA A 146 6.44 2.26 14.72
N ALA A 147 5.54 1.94 13.79
CA ALA A 147 4.95 0.62 13.67
C ALA A 147 6.01 -0.48 13.40
N GLU A 148 7.01 -0.21 12.56
CA GLU A 148 8.15 -1.13 12.35
C GLU A 148 8.96 -1.36 13.64
N LEU A 149 9.19 -0.29 14.42
CA LEU A 149 9.90 -0.40 15.71
C LEU A 149 9.11 -1.27 16.69
N TYR A 150 7.79 -1.06 16.82
CA TYR A 150 6.94 -1.92 17.63
C TYR A 150 6.93 -3.36 17.14
N GLY A 151 6.84 -3.61 15.85
CA GLY A 151 6.92 -4.95 15.27
C GLY A 151 8.21 -5.68 15.66
N ASN A 152 9.35 -4.97 15.67
CA ASN A 152 10.63 -5.52 16.14
C ASN A 152 10.63 -5.83 17.65
N VAL A 153 9.97 -5.01 18.49
CA VAL A 153 9.78 -5.30 19.92
C VAL A 153 8.98 -6.59 20.11
N TYR A 154 7.86 -6.75 19.39
CA TYR A 154 7.03 -7.97 19.49
C TYR A 154 7.74 -9.21 18.98
N ARG A 155 8.56 -9.08 17.92
CA ARG A 155 9.44 -10.14 17.47
C ARG A 155 10.41 -10.58 18.56
N HIS A 156 11.02 -9.64 19.27
CA HIS A 156 12.01 -9.93 20.31
C HIS A 156 11.36 -10.54 21.58
N LEU A 157 10.24 -9.98 22.04
CA LEU A 157 9.61 -10.38 23.31
C LEU A 157 8.70 -11.61 23.17
N TYR A 158 8.00 -11.75 22.03
CA TYR A 158 6.96 -12.77 21.85
C TYR A 158 7.25 -13.76 20.71
N GLY A 159 8.39 -13.61 20.02
CA GLY A 159 8.75 -14.49 18.89
C GLY A 159 7.88 -14.30 17.65
N LEU A 160 7.07 -13.22 17.55
CA LEU A 160 6.26 -12.92 16.39
C LEU A 160 7.16 -12.63 15.18
N GLU A 161 7.08 -13.44 14.14
CA GLU A 161 7.85 -13.22 12.89
C GLU A 161 7.31 -11.98 12.16
N PHE A 162 7.92 -10.84 12.40
CA PHE A 162 7.50 -9.57 11.80
C PHE A 162 8.25 -9.30 10.49
N VAL A 163 7.49 -9.06 9.41
CA VAL A 163 8.00 -8.71 8.08
C VAL A 163 7.37 -7.39 7.64
N ALA A 164 8.17 -6.35 7.46
CA ALA A 164 7.72 -5.08 6.91
C ALA A 164 7.99 -5.02 5.40
N LEU A 165 6.97 -4.76 4.61
CA LEU A 165 7.09 -4.52 3.18
C LEU A 165 6.96 -3.00 2.94
N ARG A 166 8.07 -2.35 2.59
CA ARG A 166 8.15 -0.91 2.33
C ARG A 166 7.78 -0.67 0.88
N TYR A 167 6.50 -0.37 0.64
CA TYR A 167 5.98 -0.17 -0.71
C TYR A 167 6.45 1.15 -1.31
N GLY A 168 6.73 1.12 -2.64
CA GLY A 168 6.75 2.30 -3.49
C GLY A 168 5.33 2.83 -3.74
N ASN A 169 5.14 3.57 -4.83
CA ASN A 169 3.83 4.08 -5.19
C ASN A 169 2.99 3.00 -5.88
N VAL A 170 2.17 2.30 -5.10
CA VAL A 170 1.34 1.21 -5.62
C VAL A 170 0.20 1.77 -6.47
N TYR A 171 -0.02 1.17 -7.65
CA TYR A 171 -1.12 1.52 -8.55
C TYR A 171 -1.74 0.28 -9.18
N GLY A 172 -2.98 0.43 -9.70
CA GLY A 172 -3.66 -0.66 -10.38
C GLY A 172 -5.19 -0.64 -10.25
N PRO A 173 -5.86 -1.71 -10.72
CA PRO A 173 -7.29 -1.93 -10.53
C PRO A 173 -7.73 -1.79 -9.09
N ARG A 174 -8.94 -1.25 -8.84
CA ARG A 174 -9.55 -0.99 -7.53
C ARG A 174 -8.93 0.14 -6.72
N GLN A 175 -7.88 0.82 -7.22
CA GLN A 175 -7.39 2.03 -6.56
C GLN A 175 -8.48 3.11 -6.59
N ASP A 176 -8.68 3.80 -5.45
CA ASP A 176 -9.69 4.85 -5.35
C ASP A 176 -9.22 6.13 -6.08
N PRO A 177 -9.92 6.58 -7.14
CA PRO A 177 -9.56 7.79 -7.87
C PRO A 177 -9.96 9.07 -7.14
N HIS A 178 -10.76 8.99 -6.07
CA HIS A 178 -11.20 10.14 -5.28
C HIS A 178 -10.28 10.40 -4.07
N GLY A 179 -9.27 9.53 -3.85
CA GLY A 179 -8.28 9.69 -2.78
C GLY A 179 -7.08 10.53 -3.21
N GLU A 180 -6.33 11.07 -2.25
CA GLU A 180 -5.13 11.86 -2.54
C GLU A 180 -3.92 11.02 -2.99
N ALA A 181 -3.90 9.73 -2.69
CA ALA A 181 -2.75 8.85 -2.88
C ALA A 181 -2.71 8.11 -4.24
N GLY A 182 -3.62 8.41 -5.16
CA GLY A 182 -3.81 7.61 -6.36
C GLY A 182 -3.60 8.37 -7.67
N VAL A 183 -2.47 9.06 -7.89
CA VAL A 183 -2.27 9.87 -9.10
C VAL A 183 -2.56 9.11 -10.39
N VAL A 184 -2.21 7.82 -10.48
CA VAL A 184 -2.51 6.99 -11.66
C VAL A 184 -4.02 6.83 -11.85
N ALA A 185 -4.76 6.49 -10.79
CA ALA A 185 -6.21 6.31 -10.85
C ALA A 185 -6.92 7.64 -11.15
N ILE A 186 -6.48 8.74 -10.49
CA ILE A 186 -7.03 10.09 -10.71
C ILE A 186 -6.84 10.53 -12.16
N PHE A 187 -5.65 10.36 -12.71
CA PHE A 187 -5.37 10.76 -14.09
C PHE A 187 -6.13 9.89 -15.09
N ALA A 188 -6.12 8.57 -14.89
CA ALA A 188 -6.83 7.64 -15.76
C ALA A 188 -8.33 7.94 -15.80
N GLU A 189 -8.98 8.14 -14.64
CA GLU A 189 -10.40 8.44 -14.58
C GLU A 189 -10.75 9.78 -15.24
N ARG A 190 -10.01 10.85 -14.91
CA ARG A 190 -10.24 12.17 -15.50
C ARG A 190 -10.09 12.17 -17.01
N MET A 191 -8.99 11.59 -17.51
CA MET A 191 -8.75 11.51 -18.95
C MET A 191 -9.84 10.68 -19.68
N LEU A 192 -10.31 9.58 -19.07
CA LEU A 192 -11.40 8.78 -19.63
C LEU A 192 -12.72 9.53 -19.68
N ARG A 193 -12.94 10.50 -18.79
CA ARG A 193 -14.09 11.43 -18.81
C ARG A 193 -13.91 12.62 -19.76
N GLY A 194 -12.76 12.72 -20.45
CA GLY A 194 -12.43 13.89 -21.26
C GLY A 194 -12.03 15.13 -20.46
N GLU A 195 -11.76 14.97 -19.17
CA GLU A 195 -11.29 16.03 -18.29
C GLU A 195 -9.76 16.16 -18.34
N VAL A 196 -9.25 17.38 -18.18
CA VAL A 196 -7.81 17.63 -18.12
C VAL A 196 -7.29 17.44 -16.69
N PRO A 197 -6.32 16.52 -16.46
CA PRO A 197 -5.72 16.39 -15.14
C PRO A 197 -4.89 17.61 -14.72
N THR A 198 -4.88 17.89 -13.43
CA THR A 198 -4.03 18.94 -12.84
C THR A 198 -2.79 18.32 -12.23
N ILE A 199 -1.61 18.76 -12.65
CA ILE A 199 -0.31 18.41 -12.06
C ILE A 199 0.06 19.49 -11.05
N ASN A 200 0.37 19.10 -9.81
CA ASN A 200 0.84 20.06 -8.81
C ASN A 200 2.32 20.40 -9.06
N GLY A 201 2.67 21.68 -9.04
CA GLY A 201 4.02 22.14 -9.35
C GLY A 201 4.37 21.96 -10.83
N ASP A 202 5.66 21.79 -11.11
CA ASP A 202 6.21 21.63 -12.46
C ASP A 202 6.13 20.19 -13.00
N GLY A 203 5.70 19.23 -12.17
CA GLY A 203 5.57 17.83 -12.55
C GLY A 203 6.89 17.05 -12.65
N THR A 204 8.01 17.62 -12.21
CA THR A 204 9.33 16.96 -12.23
C THR A 204 9.58 16.06 -11.03
N GLN A 205 8.71 16.08 -10.02
CA GLN A 205 8.79 15.16 -8.89
C GLN A 205 8.65 13.70 -9.36
N THR A 206 9.54 12.84 -8.88
CA THR A 206 9.60 11.44 -9.31
C THR A 206 9.04 10.48 -8.27
N ARG A 207 8.50 9.36 -8.75
CA ARG A 207 8.04 8.24 -7.92
C ARG A 207 8.44 6.92 -8.54
N ASP A 208 8.58 5.92 -7.69
CA ASP A 208 8.70 4.51 -8.06
C ASP A 208 7.29 3.89 -8.08
N TYR A 209 6.75 3.69 -9.27
CA TYR A 209 5.41 3.14 -9.46
C TYR A 209 5.48 1.62 -9.56
N VAL A 210 4.91 0.92 -8.59
CA VAL A 210 4.84 -0.54 -8.56
C VAL A 210 3.41 -1.03 -8.75
N PHE A 211 3.21 -1.98 -9.67
CA PHE A 211 1.88 -2.48 -9.97
C PHE A 211 1.37 -3.40 -8.86
N VAL A 212 0.06 -3.34 -8.57
CA VAL A 212 -0.55 -4.04 -7.43
C VAL A 212 -0.32 -5.56 -7.45
N SER A 213 -0.28 -6.21 -8.62
CA SER A 213 -0.02 -7.66 -8.67
C SER A 213 1.41 -8.01 -8.22
N ASP A 214 2.38 -7.12 -8.45
CA ASP A 214 3.74 -7.32 -7.95
C ASP A 214 3.81 -7.13 -6.43
N VAL A 215 3.04 -6.19 -5.87
CA VAL A 215 2.89 -6.02 -4.42
C VAL A 215 2.22 -7.26 -3.80
N VAL A 216 1.19 -7.80 -4.42
CA VAL A 216 0.56 -9.08 -4.00
C VAL A 216 1.58 -10.21 -4.01
N ALA A 217 2.39 -10.33 -5.06
CA ALA A 217 3.44 -11.35 -5.14
C ALA A 217 4.49 -11.20 -4.02
N ALA A 218 4.84 -9.95 -3.63
CA ALA A 218 5.71 -9.68 -2.48
C ALA A 218 5.09 -10.14 -1.16
N ASN A 219 3.79 -9.90 -0.95
CA ASN A 219 3.06 -10.36 0.23
C ASN A 219 3.03 -11.90 0.31
N LEU A 220 2.78 -12.58 -0.81
CA LEU A 220 2.83 -14.05 -0.84
C LEU A 220 4.24 -14.58 -0.55
N ALA A 221 5.28 -13.95 -1.10
CA ALA A 221 6.67 -14.30 -0.81
C ALA A 221 7.03 -14.07 0.67
N ALA A 222 6.45 -13.04 1.31
CA ALA A 222 6.65 -12.73 2.71
C ALA A 222 6.13 -13.83 3.67
N VAL A 223 5.25 -14.73 3.21
CA VAL A 223 4.73 -15.86 4.03
C VAL A 223 5.84 -16.76 4.56
N ALA A 224 6.93 -16.93 3.80
CA ALA A 224 8.07 -17.77 4.16
C ALA A 224 9.38 -16.99 4.34
N ALA A 225 9.34 -15.67 4.21
CA ALA A 225 10.52 -14.82 4.27
C ALA A 225 11.21 -14.80 5.64
N PRO A 226 12.51 -14.58 5.74
CA PRO A 226 13.12 -14.17 7.00
C PRO A 226 12.48 -12.89 7.55
N PRO A 227 12.26 -12.77 8.89
CA PRO A 227 11.79 -11.52 9.48
C PRO A 227 12.74 -10.36 9.19
N GLY A 228 12.18 -9.19 8.85
CA GLY A 228 12.94 -8.00 8.48
C GLY A 228 12.11 -7.00 7.68
N ALA A 229 12.75 -5.96 7.18
CA ALA A 229 12.15 -4.98 6.29
C ALA A 229 12.66 -5.18 4.86
N TYR A 230 11.77 -5.01 3.88
CA TYR A 230 12.07 -5.21 2.47
C TYR A 230 11.41 -4.14 1.61
N ASN A 231 12.18 -3.54 0.72
CA ASN A 231 11.66 -2.61 -0.27
C ASN A 231 10.89 -3.34 -1.37
N VAL A 232 9.69 -2.87 -1.65
CA VAL A 232 8.83 -3.38 -2.72
C VAL A 232 8.57 -2.24 -3.71
N GLY A 233 9.49 -2.08 -4.63
CA GLY A 233 9.52 -1.07 -5.68
C GLY A 233 10.12 -1.63 -6.95
N THR A 234 10.26 -0.80 -7.98
CA THR A 234 10.81 -1.19 -9.28
C THR A 234 12.28 -0.82 -9.45
N GLY A 235 12.79 0.07 -8.60
CA GLY A 235 14.12 0.68 -8.77
C GLY A 235 14.17 1.70 -9.90
N THR A 236 13.01 2.15 -10.41
CA THR A 236 12.93 3.05 -11.56
C THR A 236 12.06 4.25 -11.24
N GLU A 237 12.63 5.44 -11.45
CA GLU A 237 11.90 6.69 -11.28
C GLU A 237 11.05 7.03 -12.52
N CYS A 238 9.86 7.56 -12.29
CA CYS A 238 9.06 8.21 -13.33
C CYS A 238 8.53 9.53 -12.77
N ASP A 239 8.73 10.64 -13.49
CA ASP A 239 8.17 11.94 -13.14
C ASP A 239 6.66 12.01 -13.48
N VAL A 240 5.94 12.96 -12.86
CA VAL A 240 4.49 13.08 -13.04
C VAL A 240 4.14 13.50 -14.47
N ASN A 241 4.98 14.30 -15.14
CA ASN A 241 4.80 14.65 -16.56
C ASN A 241 4.95 13.41 -17.45
N GLY A 242 5.94 12.56 -17.18
CA GLY A 242 6.15 11.29 -17.90
C GLY A 242 4.98 10.32 -17.69
N LEU A 243 4.46 10.24 -16.46
CA LEU A 243 3.26 9.46 -16.16
C LEU A 243 2.04 9.96 -16.96
N HIS A 244 1.83 11.29 -16.98
CA HIS A 244 0.74 11.91 -17.75
C HIS A 244 0.84 11.55 -19.24
N ARG A 245 2.01 11.74 -19.86
CA ARG A 245 2.22 11.41 -21.30
C ARG A 245 1.93 9.95 -21.61
N ARG A 246 2.36 9.02 -20.75
CA ARG A 246 2.10 7.58 -20.91
C ARG A 246 0.60 7.27 -20.86
N LEU A 247 -0.11 7.79 -19.85
CA LEU A 247 -1.56 7.61 -19.73
C LEU A 247 -2.31 8.24 -20.90
N ALA A 248 -1.95 9.46 -21.31
CA ALA A 248 -2.54 10.12 -22.47
C ALA A 248 -2.38 9.29 -23.74
N GLY A 249 -1.19 8.73 -23.97
CA GLY A 249 -0.93 7.84 -25.11
C GLY A 249 -1.74 6.55 -25.08
N ILE A 250 -1.89 5.92 -23.89
CA ILE A 250 -2.68 4.68 -23.73
C ILE A 250 -4.18 4.93 -23.92
N ILE A 251 -4.68 6.07 -23.43
CA ILE A 251 -6.10 6.43 -23.52
C ILE A 251 -6.46 6.97 -24.91
N GLY A 252 -5.49 7.57 -25.62
CA GLY A 252 -5.67 8.19 -26.93
C GLY A 252 -6.13 9.65 -26.85
N VAL A 253 -5.71 10.39 -25.81
CA VAL A 253 -6.00 11.82 -25.64
C VAL A 253 -4.74 12.67 -25.83
N THR A 254 -4.90 13.90 -26.34
CA THR A 254 -3.79 14.83 -26.63
C THR A 254 -3.78 16.06 -25.74
N ALA A 255 -4.69 16.14 -24.74
CA ALA A 255 -4.79 17.31 -23.87
C ALA A 255 -3.54 17.45 -23.00
N GLU A 256 -2.92 18.63 -23.03
CA GLU A 256 -1.83 19.00 -22.12
C GLU A 256 -2.36 19.17 -20.70
N PRO A 257 -1.58 18.79 -19.65
CA PRO A 257 -2.01 18.95 -18.28
C PRO A 257 -2.05 20.42 -17.87
N VAL A 258 -2.92 20.76 -16.93
CA VAL A 258 -2.90 22.05 -16.25
C VAL A 258 -1.95 21.94 -15.06
N HIS A 259 -0.99 22.88 -14.96
CA HIS A 259 -0.11 22.97 -13.81
C HIS A 259 -0.71 23.87 -12.74
N GLY A 260 -0.89 23.30 -11.53
CA GLY A 260 -1.32 24.01 -10.34
C GLY A 260 -0.12 24.41 -9.44
N PRO A 261 -0.36 25.09 -8.32
CA PRO A 261 0.71 25.43 -7.38
C PRO A 261 1.35 24.16 -6.79
N ALA A 262 2.66 24.23 -6.55
CA ALA A 262 3.37 23.17 -5.82
C ALA A 262 2.80 23.00 -4.41
N LYS A 263 2.77 21.76 -3.92
CA LYS A 263 2.23 21.47 -2.58
C LYS A 263 3.36 21.42 -1.56
N PRO A 264 3.27 22.19 -0.46
CA PRO A 264 4.28 22.14 0.60
C PRO A 264 4.41 20.71 1.19
N GLY A 265 5.65 20.29 1.42
CA GLY A 265 5.94 18.97 2.01
C GLY A 265 5.82 17.79 1.04
N GLU A 266 5.57 18.03 -0.23
CA GLU A 266 5.61 16.98 -1.24
C GLU A 266 7.06 16.54 -1.48
N GLN A 267 7.31 15.23 -1.32
CA GLN A 267 8.62 14.63 -1.56
C GLN A 267 9.04 14.82 -3.02
N ARG A 268 10.28 15.24 -3.23
CA ARG A 268 10.80 15.52 -4.57
C ARG A 268 11.16 14.25 -5.33
N ARG A 269 11.84 13.29 -4.67
CA ARG A 269 12.28 12.05 -5.29
C ARG A 269 11.94 10.87 -4.39
N SER A 270 11.45 9.77 -4.99
CA SER A 270 11.21 8.52 -4.29
C SER A 270 11.40 7.36 -5.24
N CYS A 271 12.41 6.52 -4.95
CA CYS A 271 12.68 5.29 -5.68
C CYS A 271 13.37 4.31 -4.73
N LEU A 272 12.99 3.05 -4.75
CA LEU A 272 13.41 2.03 -3.80
C LEU A 272 14.34 1.02 -4.46
N ASP A 273 15.43 0.65 -3.80
CA ASP A 273 16.26 -0.47 -4.25
C ASP A 273 15.59 -1.82 -3.85
N PRO A 274 15.13 -2.65 -4.82
CA PRO A 274 14.50 -3.93 -4.56
C PRO A 274 15.48 -5.09 -4.40
N SER A 275 16.78 -4.84 -4.36
CA SER A 275 17.82 -5.87 -4.39
C SER A 275 17.76 -6.84 -3.21
N LEU A 276 17.44 -6.34 -2.00
CA LEU A 276 17.29 -7.19 -0.82
C LEU A 276 16.05 -8.09 -0.93
N ALA A 277 14.92 -7.58 -1.41
CA ALA A 277 13.73 -8.39 -1.69
C ALA A 277 14.03 -9.48 -2.73
N ALA A 278 14.78 -9.15 -3.79
CA ALA A 278 15.23 -10.14 -4.77
C ALA A 278 16.07 -11.24 -4.15
N ALA A 279 17.02 -10.89 -3.29
CA ALA A 279 17.95 -11.83 -2.66
C ALA A 279 17.29 -12.70 -1.58
N ARG A 280 16.38 -12.16 -0.79
CA ARG A 280 15.83 -12.80 0.41
C ARG A 280 14.43 -13.38 0.23
N LEU A 281 13.60 -12.74 -0.61
CA LEU A 281 12.23 -13.18 -0.90
C LEU A 281 12.14 -13.92 -2.23
N GLY A 282 13.17 -13.87 -3.08
CA GLY A 282 13.09 -14.33 -4.47
C GLY A 282 12.12 -13.48 -5.30
N TRP A 283 11.78 -12.28 -4.81
CA TRP A 283 10.81 -11.39 -5.45
C TRP A 283 11.48 -10.34 -6.33
N ARG A 284 10.91 -10.11 -7.50
CA ARG A 284 11.25 -9.00 -8.39
C ARG A 284 9.98 -8.46 -9.03
N PRO A 285 9.90 -7.16 -9.34
CA PRO A 285 8.78 -6.62 -10.12
C PRO A 285 8.78 -7.29 -11.51
N ARG A 286 7.61 -7.65 -11.99
CA ARG A 286 7.43 -8.37 -13.26
C ARG A 286 6.75 -7.52 -14.32
N LEU A 287 5.91 -6.56 -13.92
CA LEU A 287 5.20 -5.72 -14.85
C LEU A 287 5.96 -4.43 -15.13
N SER A 288 6.11 -4.10 -16.43
CA SER A 288 6.57 -2.76 -16.81
C SER A 288 5.52 -1.71 -16.48
N LEU A 289 5.93 -0.45 -16.28
CA LEU A 289 5.01 0.65 -16.00
C LEU A 289 3.93 0.74 -17.10
N ASP A 290 4.29 0.68 -18.37
CA ASP A 290 3.34 0.79 -19.47
C ASP A 290 2.30 -0.34 -19.50
N ALA A 291 2.71 -1.59 -19.24
CA ALA A 291 1.79 -2.71 -19.17
C ALA A 291 0.81 -2.60 -17.98
N GLY A 292 1.31 -2.16 -16.81
CA GLY A 292 0.48 -1.92 -15.63
C GLY A 292 -0.49 -0.76 -15.84
N LEU A 293 -0.05 0.34 -16.48
CA LEU A 293 -0.92 1.47 -16.83
C LEU A 293 -2.01 1.05 -17.81
N ALA A 294 -1.69 0.28 -18.85
CA ALA A 294 -2.68 -0.23 -19.79
C ALA A 294 -3.74 -1.09 -19.10
N THR A 295 -3.33 -1.98 -18.19
CA THR A 295 -4.24 -2.80 -17.38
C THR A 295 -5.13 -1.94 -16.48
N THR A 296 -4.56 -0.89 -15.88
CA THR A 296 -5.30 0.04 -15.01
C THR A 296 -6.33 0.84 -15.81
N VAL A 297 -5.95 1.36 -16.98
CA VAL A 297 -6.85 2.11 -17.87
C VAL A 297 -7.98 1.21 -18.35
N ALA A 298 -7.71 -0.03 -18.75
CA ALA A 298 -8.73 -1.00 -19.16
C ALA A 298 -9.77 -1.21 -18.05
N TYR A 299 -9.30 -1.41 -16.80
CA TYR A 299 -10.18 -1.56 -15.65
C TYR A 299 -11.13 -0.37 -15.42
N PHE A 300 -10.60 0.86 -15.52
CA PHE A 300 -11.45 2.06 -15.36
C PHE A 300 -12.38 2.26 -16.57
N ARG A 301 -11.94 1.94 -17.78
CA ARG A 301 -12.75 2.04 -19.00
C ARG A 301 -13.96 1.11 -18.98
N ASP A 302 -13.78 -0.13 -18.53
CA ASP A 302 -14.87 -1.11 -18.42
C ASP A 302 -15.94 -0.73 -17.38
N ARG A 303 -15.59 0.16 -16.45
CA ARG A 303 -16.47 0.67 -15.39
C ARG A 303 -16.98 2.09 -15.64
N ALA A 304 -16.53 2.75 -16.70
CA ALA A 304 -16.96 4.09 -17.08
C ALA A 304 -18.49 4.26 -17.22
N PRO A 305 -19.29 3.26 -17.70
CA PRO A 305 -20.75 3.38 -17.72
C PRO A 305 -21.43 3.41 -16.36
N GLY A 306 -20.75 2.97 -15.29
CA GLY A 306 -21.24 3.00 -13.92
C GLY A 306 -20.66 4.13 -13.06
N TYR A 307 -19.73 4.90 -13.63
CA TYR A 307 -19.16 6.12 -13.03
C TYR A 307 -19.72 7.40 -13.65
N LEU A 308 -20.53 7.28 -14.71
CA LEU A 308 -21.23 8.39 -15.37
C LEU A 308 -22.61 8.59 -14.77
#